data_bac87d932a6074798694ac321fda1bb1
#
_entry.id   bac87d932a6074798694ac321fda1bb1
#
_cell.length_a   1.000
_cell.length_b   1.000
_cell.length_c   1.000
_cell.angle_alpha   90.00
_cell.angle_beta   90.00
_cell.angle_gamma   90.00
#
_symmetry.space_group_name_H-M   'P 1'
#
loop_
_entity.id
_entity.type
_entity.pdbx_description
1 polymer ?
#
loop_
_entity_poly.entity_id
_entity_poly.type
_entity_poly.pdbx_seq_one_letter_code
_entity_poly.pdbx_strand_id
1 'polypeptide(L)'
;MEDNVIESECFREYQIDTVDGGLSLPLIEKLYFAYRSVLSRFGHSYVFRFRLGIPRKHNHQAKALFNQWFYRFCHYRPNDKISVIWKKEVLDSGAICYRFTMFLDAAPYQPMANEYQIRKKLTKDITRALATTTQTSQYDISELCSFLTQPLIELNKDHEDFDHLHRCLFYVLSRQAKLSTNHDVDVQSTIGSFVSKSKKKGRQPRKPREKRSKKRQPSFVSPPAQA
;
A
#
# COMPACT_ATOMS: atom_id res chain seq x y z
N MET A 1 6.45 -34.18 -3.40
CA MET A 1 6.49 -32.73 -3.71
C MET A 1 5.28 -32.25 -4.53
N GLU A 2 4.36 -33.15 -4.88
CA GLU A 2 3.15 -32.85 -5.66
C GLU A 2 2.02 -32.16 -4.86
N ASP A 3 2.03 -32.25 -3.53
CA ASP A 3 0.95 -31.75 -2.66
C ASP A 3 0.81 -30.21 -2.57
N ASN A 4 1.69 -29.49 -3.24
CA ASN A 4 1.74 -28.02 -3.14
C ASN A 4 1.29 -27.31 -4.42
N VAL A 5 0.69 -28.03 -5.38
CA VAL A 5 0.25 -27.48 -6.66
C VAL A 5 -1.27 -27.56 -6.75
N ILE A 6 -1.90 -26.46 -7.17
CA ILE A 6 -3.33 -26.41 -7.47
C ILE A 6 -3.48 -26.33 -8.98
N GLU A 7 -4.18 -27.29 -9.54
CA GLU A 7 -4.58 -27.35 -10.96
C GLU A 7 -6.08 -27.06 -11.16
N SER A 8 -6.85 -27.03 -10.05
CA SER A 8 -8.27 -26.67 -10.07
C SER A 8 -8.47 -25.24 -10.51
N GLU A 9 -9.52 -24.99 -11.26
CA GLU A 9 -9.94 -23.63 -11.66
C GLU A 9 -10.53 -22.80 -10.51
N CYS A 10 -10.71 -23.41 -9.33
CA CYS A 10 -11.28 -22.77 -8.16
C CYS A 10 -10.37 -22.95 -6.93
N PHE A 11 -10.28 -21.91 -6.14
CA PHE A 11 -9.67 -21.93 -4.82
C PHE A 11 -10.64 -21.26 -3.82
N ARG A 12 -11.18 -22.05 -2.91
CA ARG A 12 -12.26 -21.63 -2.00
C ARG A 12 -13.45 -21.05 -2.81
N GLU A 13 -13.88 -19.83 -2.52
CA GLU A 13 -14.99 -19.15 -3.20
C GLU A 13 -14.61 -18.39 -4.48
N TYR A 14 -13.33 -18.48 -4.91
CA TYR A 14 -12.82 -17.73 -6.06
C TYR A 14 -12.43 -18.63 -7.23
N GLN A 15 -12.74 -18.18 -8.43
CA GLN A 15 -12.07 -18.68 -9.62
C GLN A 15 -10.61 -18.20 -9.63
N ILE A 16 -9.70 -19.05 -10.12
CA ILE A 16 -8.27 -18.78 -10.22
C ILE A 16 -7.74 -19.11 -11.60
N ASP A 17 -6.67 -18.43 -12.01
CA ASP A 17 -6.08 -18.58 -13.33
C ASP A 17 -5.01 -19.68 -13.34
N THR A 18 -5.39 -20.85 -13.82
CA THR A 18 -4.50 -22.02 -14.02
C THR A 18 -4.15 -22.29 -15.48
N VAL A 19 -4.54 -21.40 -16.41
CA VAL A 19 -4.44 -21.62 -17.88
C VAL A 19 -3.03 -21.97 -18.34
N ASP A 20 -1.97 -21.35 -17.77
CA ASP A 20 -0.59 -21.59 -18.16
C ASP A 20 0.19 -22.39 -17.10
N GLY A 21 -0.47 -23.32 -16.41
CA GLY A 21 0.11 -24.17 -15.39
C GLY A 21 -0.44 -23.96 -14.00
N GLY A 22 -0.12 -24.89 -13.11
CA GLY A 22 -0.61 -24.92 -11.73
C GLY A 22 -0.13 -23.76 -10.88
N LEU A 23 -0.88 -23.48 -9.81
CA LEU A 23 -0.54 -22.46 -8.82
C LEU A 23 0.13 -23.11 -7.59
N SER A 24 1.07 -22.39 -7.01
CA SER A 24 1.63 -22.77 -5.72
C SER A 24 0.61 -22.60 -4.61
N LEU A 25 0.22 -23.68 -3.93
CA LEU A 25 -0.72 -23.65 -2.80
C LEU A 25 -0.30 -22.65 -1.71
N PRO A 26 0.95 -22.65 -1.23
CA PRO A 26 1.39 -21.71 -0.20
C PRO A 26 1.30 -20.24 -0.66
N LEU A 27 1.53 -19.96 -1.94
CA LEU A 27 1.45 -18.60 -2.46
C LEU A 27 0.02 -18.13 -2.63
N ILE A 28 -0.89 -18.99 -3.13
CA ILE A 28 -2.30 -18.61 -3.30
C ILE A 28 -3.00 -18.44 -1.96
N GLU A 29 -2.67 -19.27 -0.95
CA GLU A 29 -3.18 -19.09 0.42
C GLU A 29 -2.76 -17.74 1.00
N LYS A 30 -1.48 -17.41 0.89
CA LYS A 30 -0.96 -16.13 1.36
C LYS A 30 -1.62 -14.95 0.65
N LEU A 31 -1.81 -15.05 -0.68
CA LEU A 31 -2.50 -14.07 -1.47
C LEU A 31 -3.95 -13.91 -1.04
N TYR A 32 -4.66 -15.03 -0.83
CA TYR A 32 -6.04 -15.05 -0.38
C TYR A 32 -6.22 -14.32 0.97
N PHE A 33 -5.40 -14.66 1.97
CA PHE A 33 -5.50 -14.01 3.27
C PHE A 33 -5.17 -12.51 3.20
N ALA A 34 -4.16 -12.14 2.41
CA ALA A 34 -3.82 -10.73 2.18
C ALA A 34 -5.00 -10.00 1.52
N TYR A 35 -5.63 -10.60 0.50
CA TYR A 35 -6.76 -10.05 -0.23
C TYR A 35 -7.99 -9.87 0.66
N ARG A 36 -8.38 -10.91 1.40
CA ARG A 36 -9.50 -10.86 2.34
C ARG A 36 -9.30 -9.78 3.42
N SER A 37 -8.08 -9.69 3.96
CA SER A 37 -7.73 -8.65 4.93
C SER A 37 -7.88 -7.25 4.34
N VAL A 38 -7.49 -7.04 3.08
CA VAL A 38 -7.65 -5.75 2.41
C VAL A 38 -9.12 -5.44 2.16
N LEU A 39 -9.88 -6.38 1.60
CA LEU A 39 -11.32 -6.18 1.35
C LEU A 39 -12.11 -5.84 2.63
N SER A 40 -11.73 -6.43 3.77
CA SER A 40 -12.41 -6.14 5.03
C SER A 40 -12.22 -4.69 5.52
N ARG A 41 -11.18 -4.01 5.06
CA ARG A 41 -10.79 -2.67 5.54
C ARG A 41 -11.52 -1.53 4.85
N PHE A 42 -12.00 -1.74 3.63
CA PHE A 42 -12.60 -0.70 2.80
C PHE A 42 -14.06 -1.03 2.50
N GLY A 43 -14.96 -0.07 2.71
CA GLY A 43 -16.32 -0.13 2.15
C GLY A 43 -16.30 0.26 0.67
N HIS A 44 -15.52 1.32 0.35
CA HIS A 44 -15.36 1.85 -0.98
C HIS A 44 -13.88 2.15 -1.23
N SER A 45 -13.29 1.61 -2.31
CA SER A 45 -11.88 1.76 -2.63
C SER A 45 -11.62 1.86 -4.13
N TYR A 46 -10.56 2.57 -4.47
CA TYR A 46 -9.93 2.49 -5.79
C TYR A 46 -8.77 1.52 -5.77
N VAL A 47 -8.67 0.69 -6.80
CA VAL A 47 -7.58 -0.29 -6.97
C VAL A 47 -6.70 0.15 -8.12
N PHE A 48 -5.41 0.34 -7.83
CA PHE A 48 -4.41 0.79 -8.77
C PHE A 48 -3.27 -0.23 -8.88
N ARG A 49 -2.97 -0.67 -10.12
CA ARG A 49 -1.98 -1.71 -10.38
C ARG A 49 -0.80 -1.15 -11.15
N PHE A 50 0.41 -1.50 -10.70
CA PHE A 50 1.65 -1.02 -11.33
C PHE A 50 2.83 -1.94 -10.99
N ARG A 51 3.97 -1.72 -11.64
CA ARG A 51 5.24 -2.39 -11.37
C ARG A 51 6.31 -1.38 -11.05
N LEU A 52 7.22 -1.75 -10.13
CA LEU A 52 8.43 -1.01 -9.84
C LEU A 52 9.64 -1.93 -10.01
N GLY A 53 10.54 -1.56 -10.90
CA GLY A 53 11.85 -2.17 -11.03
C GLY A 53 12.83 -1.61 -9.99
N ILE A 54 13.75 -2.44 -9.55
CA ILE A 54 14.89 -2.03 -8.74
C ILE A 54 16.12 -2.01 -9.63
N PRO A 55 16.90 -0.91 -9.68
CA PRO A 55 18.14 -0.88 -10.43
C PRO A 55 19.06 -2.04 -9.99
N ARG A 56 19.65 -2.78 -10.93
CA ARG A 56 20.46 -3.98 -10.66
C ARG A 56 21.53 -3.78 -9.59
N LYS A 57 22.20 -2.65 -9.61
CA LYS A 57 23.23 -2.26 -8.60
C LYS A 57 22.70 -2.27 -7.16
N HIS A 58 21.38 -2.25 -6.99
CA HIS A 58 20.70 -2.19 -5.69
C HIS A 58 19.93 -3.49 -5.34
N ASN A 59 20.07 -4.56 -6.13
CA ASN A 59 19.36 -5.82 -5.88
C ASN A 59 19.55 -6.36 -4.46
N HIS A 60 20.75 -6.24 -3.90
CA HIS A 60 21.05 -6.67 -2.53
C HIS A 60 20.30 -5.86 -1.45
N GLN A 61 19.81 -4.69 -1.79
CA GLN A 61 19.04 -3.79 -0.93
C GLN A 61 17.55 -3.71 -1.34
N ALA A 62 17.09 -4.54 -2.27
CA ALA A 62 15.76 -4.42 -2.86
C ALA A 62 14.63 -4.30 -1.82
N LYS A 63 14.67 -5.12 -0.75
CA LYS A 63 13.69 -5.07 0.34
C LYS A 63 13.76 -3.75 1.12
N ALA A 64 14.94 -3.24 1.40
CA ALA A 64 15.12 -1.98 2.12
C ALA A 64 14.63 -0.80 1.28
N LEU A 65 14.98 -0.75 -0.01
CA LEU A 65 14.52 0.26 -0.95
C LEU A 65 13.00 0.23 -1.11
N PHE A 66 12.42 -0.97 -1.21
CA PHE A 66 10.98 -1.13 -1.24
C PHE A 66 10.29 -0.53 0.00
N ASN A 67 10.79 -0.84 1.20
CA ASN A 67 10.25 -0.30 2.44
C ASN A 67 10.39 1.23 2.51
N GLN A 68 11.53 1.77 2.10
CA GLN A 68 11.75 3.21 2.04
C GLN A 68 10.83 3.90 1.04
N TRP A 69 10.66 3.31 -0.16
CA TRP A 69 9.74 3.81 -1.16
C TRP A 69 8.31 3.89 -0.60
N PHE A 70 7.82 2.79 -0.01
CA PHE A 70 6.46 2.75 0.52
C PHE A 70 6.25 3.76 1.66
N TYR A 71 7.23 3.89 2.55
CA TYR A 71 7.20 4.90 3.61
C TYR A 71 7.11 6.33 3.03
N ARG A 72 7.94 6.66 2.03
CA ARG A 72 7.91 7.98 1.37
C ARG A 72 6.60 8.22 0.63
N PHE A 73 6.11 7.22 -0.08
CA PHE A 73 4.82 7.31 -0.75
C PHE A 73 3.69 7.61 0.25
N CYS A 74 3.61 6.89 1.37
CA CYS A 74 2.65 7.17 2.42
C CYS A 74 2.83 8.56 3.05
N HIS A 75 4.09 9.04 3.14
CA HIS A 75 4.38 10.38 3.66
C HIS A 75 3.82 11.50 2.75
N TYR A 76 3.84 11.30 1.43
CA TYR A 76 3.20 12.24 0.49
C TYR A 76 1.67 12.21 0.57
N ARG A 77 1.11 11.20 1.22
CA ARG A 77 -0.34 10.95 1.31
C ARG A 77 -0.78 10.67 2.75
N PRO A 78 -0.59 11.63 3.66
CA PRO A 78 -0.74 11.40 5.09
C PRO A 78 -2.18 11.11 5.54
N ASN A 79 -3.17 11.45 4.72
CA ASN A 79 -4.60 11.29 5.03
C ASN A 79 -5.20 10.07 4.33
N ASP A 80 -4.45 9.42 3.43
CA ASP A 80 -4.96 8.28 2.69
C ASP A 80 -4.84 7.01 3.54
N LYS A 81 -5.92 6.23 3.56
CA LYS A 81 -5.84 4.84 3.99
C LYS A 81 -5.39 4.01 2.78
N ILE A 82 -4.25 3.37 2.91
CA ILE A 82 -3.63 2.61 1.83
C ILE A 82 -3.40 1.19 2.30
N SER A 83 -3.76 0.22 1.47
CA SER A 83 -3.33 -1.17 1.60
C SER A 83 -2.73 -1.61 0.28
N VAL A 84 -1.67 -2.42 0.36
CA VAL A 84 -0.94 -2.87 -0.81
C VAL A 84 -0.72 -4.37 -0.71
N ILE A 85 -1.05 -5.09 -1.77
CA ILE A 85 -0.58 -6.45 -2.01
C ILE A 85 0.55 -6.34 -3.02
N TRP A 86 1.66 -7.02 -2.77
CA TRP A 86 2.82 -6.98 -3.64
C TRP A 86 3.37 -8.38 -3.89
N LYS A 87 3.97 -8.56 -5.06
CA LYS A 87 4.78 -9.72 -5.44
C LYS A 87 6.16 -9.25 -5.88
N LYS A 88 7.20 -9.89 -5.36
CA LYS A 88 8.58 -9.77 -5.85
C LYS A 88 8.80 -10.78 -6.96
N GLU A 89 9.39 -10.34 -8.07
CA GLU A 89 9.80 -11.18 -9.20
C GLU A 89 11.28 -10.93 -9.51
N VAL A 90 11.95 -11.96 -9.91
CA VAL A 90 13.27 -11.84 -10.53
C VAL A 90 13.07 -12.07 -12.01
N LEU A 91 13.43 -11.09 -12.82
CA LEU A 91 13.31 -11.16 -14.27
C LEU A 91 14.46 -12.00 -14.84
N ASP A 92 14.32 -12.51 -16.07
CA ASP A 92 15.37 -13.29 -16.77
C ASP A 92 16.70 -12.52 -16.83
N SER A 93 16.61 -11.22 -16.88
CA SER A 93 17.77 -10.31 -16.80
C SER A 93 18.47 -10.31 -15.43
N GLY A 94 17.92 -10.98 -14.40
CA GLY A 94 18.39 -10.92 -13.01
C GLY A 94 17.97 -9.63 -12.27
N ALA A 95 17.19 -8.75 -12.89
CA ALA A 95 16.67 -7.55 -12.22
C ALA A 95 15.48 -7.91 -11.33
N ILE A 96 15.38 -7.23 -10.19
CA ILE A 96 14.24 -7.40 -9.28
C ILE A 96 13.14 -6.41 -9.65
N CYS A 97 11.92 -6.93 -9.75
CA CYS A 97 10.71 -6.17 -9.98
C CYS A 97 9.68 -6.48 -8.90
N TYR A 98 8.94 -5.46 -8.47
CA TYR A 98 7.78 -5.62 -7.60
C TYR A 98 6.51 -5.30 -8.38
N ARG A 99 5.55 -6.20 -8.39
CA ARG A 99 4.19 -5.95 -8.85
C ARG A 99 3.32 -5.54 -7.69
N PHE A 100 2.55 -4.50 -7.86
CA PHE A 100 1.68 -3.95 -6.85
C PHE A 100 0.22 -3.97 -7.27
N THR A 101 -0.63 -4.30 -6.30
CA THR A 101 -2.05 -4.00 -6.32
C THR A 101 -2.33 -3.16 -5.08
N MET A 102 -2.58 -1.88 -5.29
CA MET A 102 -2.79 -0.88 -4.25
C MET A 102 -4.27 -0.58 -4.13
N PHE A 103 -4.77 -0.60 -2.91
CA PHE A 103 -6.13 -0.24 -2.54
C PHE A 103 -6.10 1.07 -1.76
N LEU A 104 -6.91 2.01 -2.17
CA LEU A 104 -7.00 3.35 -1.64
C LEU A 104 -8.43 3.63 -1.20
N ASP A 105 -8.63 4.19 -0.01
CA ASP A 105 -9.94 4.68 0.40
C ASP A 105 -10.44 5.70 -0.63
N ALA A 106 -11.64 5.50 -1.16
CA ALA A 106 -12.19 6.35 -2.20
C ALA A 106 -12.57 7.76 -1.71
N ALA A 107 -12.88 7.91 -0.43
CA ALA A 107 -13.38 9.17 0.13
C ALA A 107 -12.49 10.40 -0.16
N PRO A 108 -11.15 10.36 -0.06
CA PRO A 108 -10.30 11.51 -0.39
C PRO A 108 -10.29 11.89 -1.87
N TYR A 109 -10.79 11.01 -2.74
CA TYR A 109 -10.76 11.19 -4.19
C TYR A 109 -12.12 11.55 -4.79
N GLN A 110 -13.21 11.41 -4.06
CA GLN A 110 -14.55 11.76 -4.52
C GLN A 110 -14.68 13.18 -5.10
N PRO A 111 -13.97 14.21 -4.57
CA PRO A 111 -14.00 15.54 -5.18
C PRO A 111 -13.27 15.64 -6.53
N MET A 112 -12.52 14.60 -6.94
CA MET A 112 -11.82 14.60 -8.21
C MET A 112 -12.77 14.22 -9.34
N ALA A 113 -12.83 15.05 -10.37
CA ALA A 113 -13.84 14.98 -11.42
C ALA A 113 -13.73 13.74 -12.32
N ASN A 114 -12.58 13.03 -12.35
CA ASN A 114 -12.42 11.86 -13.20
C ASN A 114 -11.23 10.97 -12.80
N GLU A 115 -11.28 9.74 -13.29
CA GLU A 115 -10.24 8.71 -13.13
C GLU A 115 -8.86 9.19 -13.59
N TYR A 116 -8.77 9.93 -14.69
CA TYR A 116 -7.51 10.42 -15.23
C TYR A 116 -6.74 11.29 -14.22
N GLN A 117 -7.45 12.17 -13.51
CA GLN A 117 -6.82 13.02 -12.48
C GLN A 117 -6.31 12.20 -11.31
N ILE A 118 -7.07 11.19 -10.87
CA ILE A 118 -6.66 10.28 -9.80
C ILE A 118 -5.39 9.54 -10.22
N ARG A 119 -5.39 8.93 -11.41
CA ARG A 119 -4.23 8.22 -11.97
C ARG A 119 -3.01 9.11 -12.11
N LYS A 120 -3.15 10.30 -12.68
CA LYS A 120 -2.06 11.28 -12.85
C LYS A 120 -1.42 11.63 -11.51
N LYS A 121 -2.23 11.88 -10.47
CA LYS A 121 -1.76 12.19 -9.13
C LYS A 121 -1.03 10.99 -8.51
N LEU A 122 -1.60 9.78 -8.59
CA LEU A 122 -0.99 8.56 -8.07
C LEU A 122 0.36 8.27 -8.76
N THR A 123 0.38 8.30 -10.09
CA THR A 123 1.60 8.10 -10.88
C THR A 123 2.69 9.08 -10.47
N LYS A 124 2.37 10.37 -10.35
CA LYS A 124 3.31 11.40 -9.90
C LYS A 124 3.89 11.10 -8.52
N ASP A 125 3.06 10.72 -7.55
CA ASP A 125 3.51 10.47 -6.19
C ASP A 125 4.33 9.16 -6.08
N ILE A 126 3.96 8.13 -6.84
CA ILE A 126 4.70 6.85 -6.94
C ILE A 126 6.10 7.09 -7.53
N THR A 127 6.18 7.76 -8.68
CA THR A 127 7.45 8.02 -9.37
C THR A 127 8.34 8.95 -8.56
N ARG A 128 7.79 9.99 -7.93
CA ARG A 128 8.51 10.88 -7.03
C ARG A 128 9.11 10.13 -5.83
N ALA A 129 8.32 9.25 -5.21
CA ALA A 129 8.79 8.45 -4.09
C ALA A 129 9.94 7.52 -4.52
N LEU A 130 9.85 6.92 -5.72
CA LEU A 130 10.89 6.05 -6.25
C LEU A 130 12.17 6.84 -6.58
N ALA A 131 12.06 7.94 -7.31
CA ALA A 131 13.20 8.81 -7.64
C ALA A 131 13.99 9.23 -6.40
N THR A 132 13.26 9.68 -5.35
CA THR A 132 13.87 10.08 -4.08
C THR A 132 14.51 8.90 -3.34
N THR A 133 13.97 7.69 -3.48
CA THR A 133 14.47 6.50 -2.78
C THR A 133 15.71 5.93 -3.46
N THR A 134 15.71 5.86 -4.79
CA THR A 134 16.80 5.27 -5.58
C THR A 134 17.86 6.28 -5.98
N GLN A 135 17.63 7.57 -5.72
CA GLN A 135 18.48 8.68 -6.19
C GLN A 135 18.68 8.63 -7.72
N THR A 136 17.65 8.20 -8.43
CA THR A 136 17.65 8.01 -9.88
C THR A 136 17.02 9.24 -10.55
N SER A 137 17.50 9.61 -11.73
CA SER A 137 16.92 10.72 -12.50
C SER A 137 15.47 10.46 -12.88
N GLN A 138 14.71 11.51 -13.14
CA GLN A 138 13.31 11.37 -13.52
C GLN A 138 13.13 10.67 -14.87
N TYR A 139 14.11 10.77 -15.74
CA TYR A 139 14.14 10.08 -17.02
C TYR A 139 14.27 8.56 -16.82
N ASP A 140 15.22 8.12 -16.02
CA ASP A 140 15.45 6.69 -15.78
C ASP A 140 14.33 6.05 -14.96
N ILE A 141 13.56 6.84 -14.20
CA ILE A 141 12.39 6.37 -13.45
C ILE A 141 11.29 5.84 -14.37
N SER A 142 11.13 6.41 -15.56
CA SER A 142 10.13 5.93 -16.53
C SER A 142 10.36 4.47 -16.94
N GLU A 143 11.61 4.03 -16.98
CA GLU A 143 11.98 2.64 -17.27
C GLU A 143 11.75 1.70 -16.09
N LEU A 144 11.83 2.23 -14.87
CA LEU A 144 11.63 1.47 -13.63
C LEU A 144 10.17 1.36 -13.21
N CYS A 145 9.30 2.24 -13.74
CA CYS A 145 7.87 2.26 -13.42
C CYS A 145 7.02 1.86 -14.62
N SER A 146 6.24 0.82 -14.48
CA SER A 146 5.25 0.42 -15.47
C SER A 146 3.86 0.45 -14.87
N PHE A 147 3.00 1.27 -15.46
CA PHE A 147 1.60 1.38 -15.06
C PHE A 147 0.74 0.59 -16.05
N LEU A 148 -0.11 -0.28 -15.51
CA LEU A 148 -1.02 -1.04 -16.36
C LEU A 148 -1.97 -0.07 -17.07
N THR A 149 -2.24 -0.37 -18.34
CA THR A 149 -3.15 0.43 -19.18
C THR A 149 -4.62 0.29 -18.77
N GLN A 150 -4.92 -0.69 -17.91
CA GLN A 150 -6.27 -0.92 -17.42
C GLN A 150 -6.76 0.25 -16.57
N PRO A 151 -8.08 0.54 -16.62
CA PRO A 151 -8.68 1.57 -15.82
C PRO A 151 -8.44 1.35 -14.32
N LEU A 152 -8.57 2.42 -13.56
CA LEU A 152 -8.68 2.36 -12.13
C LEU A 152 -9.93 1.53 -11.80
N ILE A 153 -9.77 0.44 -11.04
CA ILE A 153 -10.92 -0.38 -10.65
C ILE A 153 -11.54 0.26 -9.42
N GLU A 154 -12.82 0.55 -9.50
CA GLU A 154 -13.60 1.00 -8.36
C GLU A 154 -14.30 -0.21 -7.71
N LEU A 155 -14.05 -0.41 -6.42
CA LEU A 155 -14.71 -1.43 -5.61
C LEU A 155 -15.55 -0.74 -4.54
N ASN A 156 -16.86 -0.77 -4.69
CA ASN A 156 -17.82 -0.26 -3.72
C ASN A 156 -18.72 -1.39 -3.24
N LYS A 157 -18.69 -1.70 -1.94
CA LYS A 157 -19.47 -2.79 -1.35
C LYS A 157 -20.98 -2.61 -1.46
N ASP A 158 -21.41 -1.37 -1.58
CA ASP A 158 -22.82 -1.01 -1.71
C ASP A 158 -23.32 -1.06 -3.17
N HIS A 159 -22.39 -1.33 -4.14
CA HIS A 159 -22.74 -1.43 -5.55
C HIS A 159 -23.07 -2.86 -5.94
N GLU A 160 -24.06 -3.06 -6.82
CA GLU A 160 -24.52 -4.37 -7.28
C GLU A 160 -23.43 -5.22 -7.95
N ASP A 161 -22.50 -4.60 -8.64
CA ASP A 161 -21.37 -5.27 -9.32
C ASP A 161 -20.22 -5.66 -8.38
N PHE A 162 -20.27 -5.34 -7.09
CA PHE A 162 -19.16 -5.56 -6.19
C PHE A 162 -18.69 -7.01 -6.19
N ASP A 163 -19.61 -7.96 -6.07
CA ASP A 163 -19.29 -9.39 -6.00
C ASP A 163 -18.61 -9.88 -7.27
N HIS A 164 -19.04 -9.41 -8.43
CA HIS A 164 -18.41 -9.73 -9.70
C HIS A 164 -17.02 -9.11 -9.79
N LEU A 165 -16.89 -7.82 -9.55
CA LEU A 165 -15.64 -7.09 -9.72
C LEU A 165 -14.54 -7.59 -8.77
N HIS A 166 -14.85 -7.83 -7.49
CA HIS A 166 -13.84 -8.34 -6.58
C HIS A 166 -13.40 -9.77 -6.90
N ARG A 167 -14.30 -10.63 -7.42
CA ARG A 167 -13.95 -11.98 -7.88
C ARG A 167 -13.05 -11.93 -9.12
N CYS A 168 -13.38 -11.09 -10.11
CA CYS A 168 -12.53 -10.85 -11.27
C CYS A 168 -11.14 -10.33 -10.87
N LEU A 169 -11.08 -9.43 -9.89
CA LEU A 169 -9.81 -8.93 -9.39
C LEU A 169 -8.97 -10.05 -8.74
N PHE A 170 -9.59 -10.91 -7.94
CA PHE A 170 -8.87 -12.04 -7.34
C PHE A 170 -8.36 -13.03 -8.41
N TYR A 171 -9.17 -13.33 -9.43
CA TYR A 171 -8.76 -14.14 -10.58
C TYR A 171 -7.48 -13.59 -11.22
N VAL A 172 -7.43 -12.29 -11.47
CA VAL A 172 -6.25 -11.64 -12.05
C VAL A 172 -5.06 -11.66 -11.07
N LEU A 173 -5.31 -11.53 -9.76
CA LEU A 173 -4.27 -11.59 -8.75
C LEU A 173 -3.70 -12.99 -8.58
N SER A 174 -4.51 -14.04 -8.77
CA SER A 174 -4.07 -15.44 -8.64
C SER A 174 -2.90 -15.80 -9.56
N ARG A 175 -2.77 -15.13 -10.71
CA ARG A 175 -1.60 -15.23 -11.61
C ARG A 175 -0.26 -14.99 -10.91
N GLN A 176 -0.28 -14.27 -9.79
CA GLN A 176 0.94 -14.03 -9.01
C GLN A 176 1.43 -15.29 -8.28
N ALA A 177 0.59 -16.30 -8.14
CA ALA A 177 0.93 -17.58 -7.51
C ALA A 177 1.39 -18.66 -8.51
N LYS A 178 1.50 -18.35 -9.83
CA LYS A 178 1.92 -19.33 -10.85
C LYS A 178 3.31 -19.87 -10.58
N LEU A 179 3.48 -21.17 -10.74
CA LEU A 179 4.76 -21.87 -10.56
C LEU A 179 5.81 -21.42 -11.58
N SER A 180 5.40 -21.20 -12.82
CA SER A 180 6.29 -20.79 -13.92
C SER A 180 7.03 -19.47 -13.66
N THR A 181 6.53 -18.64 -12.74
CA THR A 181 7.14 -17.34 -12.40
C THR A 181 7.83 -17.32 -11.05
N ASN A 182 7.93 -18.48 -10.37
CA ASN A 182 8.38 -18.56 -8.98
C ASN A 182 9.45 -19.65 -8.77
N HIS A 183 10.29 -19.93 -9.78
CA HIS A 183 11.40 -20.85 -9.63
C HIS A 183 12.34 -20.38 -8.51
N ASP A 184 12.58 -21.25 -7.53
CA ASP A 184 13.54 -21.11 -6.41
C ASP A 184 13.36 -19.93 -5.46
N VAL A 185 12.12 -19.43 -5.28
CA VAL A 185 11.90 -18.27 -4.41
C VAL A 185 11.25 -18.67 -3.09
N ASP A 186 11.85 -18.25 -1.98
CA ASP A 186 11.24 -18.35 -0.66
C ASP A 186 9.84 -17.73 -0.64
N VAL A 187 8.82 -18.55 -0.38
CA VAL A 187 7.40 -18.17 -0.33
C VAL A 187 7.16 -16.97 0.57
N GLN A 188 7.92 -16.86 1.68
CA GLN A 188 7.73 -15.76 2.64
C GLN A 188 8.19 -14.41 2.07
N SER A 189 9.19 -14.42 1.19
CA SER A 189 9.74 -13.19 0.60
C SER A 189 9.13 -12.81 -0.75
N THR A 190 8.24 -13.65 -1.31
CA THR A 190 7.70 -13.49 -2.66
C THR A 190 6.43 -12.66 -2.71
N ILE A 191 5.47 -12.92 -1.81
CA ILE A 191 4.20 -12.20 -1.72
C ILE A 191 4.05 -11.62 -0.32
N GLY A 192 3.50 -10.42 -0.23
CA GLY A 192 3.19 -9.79 1.05
C GLY A 192 2.16 -8.69 0.93
N SER A 193 1.80 -8.14 2.07
CA SER A 193 0.92 -6.98 2.14
C SER A 193 1.45 -5.93 3.10
N PHE A 194 1.15 -4.67 2.81
CA PHE A 194 1.40 -3.54 3.68
C PHE A 194 0.13 -2.73 3.87
N VAL A 195 0.10 -2.08 5.02
CA VAL A 195 -1.00 -1.22 5.41
C VAL A 195 -0.41 0.08 5.93
N SER A 196 -0.88 1.22 5.39
CA SER A 196 -0.51 2.51 5.95
C SER A 196 -1.04 2.62 7.39
N LYS A 197 -0.19 3.08 8.30
CA LYS A 197 -0.65 3.45 9.64
C LYS A 197 -1.48 4.73 9.50
N SER A 198 -2.78 4.68 9.78
CA SER A 198 -3.57 5.90 9.91
C SER A 198 -2.92 6.74 11.03
N LYS A 199 -2.63 8.00 10.77
CA LYS A 199 -2.30 8.92 11.86
C LYS A 199 -3.49 8.90 12.81
N LYS A 200 -3.33 8.41 14.04
CA LYS A 200 -4.31 8.63 15.10
C LYS A 200 -4.59 10.13 15.09
N LYS A 201 -5.85 10.54 14.86
CA LYS A 201 -6.28 11.94 14.96
C LYS A 201 -5.60 12.50 16.22
N GLY A 202 -4.71 13.48 16.01
CA GLY A 202 -3.87 14.00 17.05
C GLY A 202 -4.70 14.35 18.28
N ARG A 203 -4.19 14.04 19.46
CA ARG A 203 -4.71 14.60 20.71
C ARG A 203 -5.03 16.06 20.44
N GLN A 204 -6.29 16.45 20.64
CA GLN A 204 -6.67 17.87 20.61
C GLN A 204 -5.60 18.66 21.38
N PRO A 205 -5.13 19.79 20.85
CA PRO A 205 -4.17 20.61 21.56
C PRO A 205 -4.77 20.85 22.95
N ARG A 206 -4.02 20.45 23.99
CA ARG A 206 -4.43 20.72 25.36
C ARG A 206 -4.70 22.21 25.43
N LYS A 207 -5.95 22.60 25.78
CA LYS A 207 -6.30 23.99 26.05
C LYS A 207 -5.19 24.60 26.92
N PRO A 208 -4.70 25.81 26.57
CA PRO A 208 -3.68 26.46 27.37
C PRO A 208 -4.13 26.47 28.81
N ARG A 209 -3.30 25.94 29.70
CA ARG A 209 -3.56 25.93 31.15
C ARG A 209 -3.56 27.39 31.55
N GLU A 210 -4.74 27.95 31.85
CA GLU A 210 -4.87 29.29 32.44
C GLU A 210 -3.87 29.43 33.54
N LYS A 211 -2.90 30.34 33.39
CA LYS A 211 -1.95 30.70 34.43
C LYS A 211 -2.79 31.31 35.56
N ARG A 212 -3.06 30.54 36.61
CA ARG A 212 -3.59 31.08 37.84
C ARG A 212 -2.64 32.21 38.31
N SER A 213 -3.09 33.44 38.10
CA SER A 213 -2.43 34.63 38.65
C SER A 213 -2.41 34.48 40.19
N LYS A 214 -1.24 34.22 40.72
CA LYS A 214 -1.04 34.34 42.18
C LYS A 214 -1.27 35.81 42.53
N LYS A 215 -2.45 36.13 43.03
CA LYS A 215 -2.66 37.39 43.73
C LYS A 215 -1.63 37.48 44.86
N ARG A 216 -0.63 38.36 44.75
CA ARG A 216 0.23 38.78 45.82
C ARG A 216 -0.66 39.50 46.84
N GLN A 217 -0.78 38.95 48.04
CA GLN A 217 -1.34 39.69 49.18
C GLN A 217 -0.37 40.82 49.55
N PRO A 218 -0.86 42.03 49.80
CA PRO A 218 -0.03 43.12 50.31
C PRO A 218 0.47 42.79 51.70
N SER A 219 1.79 42.90 51.92
CA SER A 219 2.40 42.80 53.24
C SER A 219 2.01 44.00 54.09
N PHE A 220 1.35 43.72 55.23
CA PHE A 220 1.07 44.69 56.27
C PHE A 220 2.39 45.11 56.92
N VAL A 221 2.73 46.39 56.80
CA VAL A 221 3.84 47.02 57.54
C VAL A 221 3.26 47.50 58.91
N SER A 222 3.76 46.96 59.96
CA SER A 222 3.46 47.41 61.32
C SER A 222 4.09 48.76 61.58
N PRO A 223 3.41 49.74 62.33
CA PRO A 223 3.99 51.01 62.68
C PRO A 223 4.99 50.88 63.81
N PRO A 224 6.00 51.77 63.92
CA PRO A 224 6.99 51.75 65.03
C PRO A 224 6.41 52.18 66.36
N ALA A 225 6.86 51.51 67.43
CA ALA A 225 6.53 51.86 68.80
C ALA A 225 7.17 53.20 69.19
N GLN A 226 6.34 54.08 69.77
CA GLN A 226 6.83 55.31 70.38
C GLN A 226 7.30 55.00 71.84
N ALA A 227 8.51 55.45 72.12
CA ALA A 227 9.03 55.60 73.51
C ALA A 227 8.75 56.99 74.03
#